data_78dffc8edc91237eaad26400eccefaa5
#
_entry.id   78dffc8edc91237eaad26400eccefaa5
#
_cell.length_a   1.000
_cell.length_b   1.000
_cell.length_c   1.000
_cell.angle_alpha   90.00
_cell.angle_beta   90.00
_cell.angle_gamma   90.00
#
_symmetry.space_group_name_H-M   'P 1'
#
loop_
_entity.id
_entity.type
_entity.pdbx_description
1 polymer ?
#
loop_
_entity_poly.entity_id
_entity_poly.type
_entity_poly.pdbx_seq_one_letter_code
_entity_poly.pdbx_strand_id
1 'polypeptide(L)'
;MSPRHVPATVHELSRVTLLAGLPGETIAALARRMTREDVAAGSAVVAEGDEGDRFYVVLSGILTASQATLGPRGVLRPGDYFGEVAPAMGVPRTATVRAMTPATVASCDRETFDEIVRPLFAD
;
A
#
# COMPACT_ATOMS: atom_id res chain seq x y z
N MET A 1 11.53 -21.47 4.77
CA MET A 1 10.07 -21.63 4.82
C MET A 1 9.41 -20.53 4.02
N SER A 2 8.51 -20.90 3.13
CA SER A 2 7.82 -19.91 2.32
C SER A 2 6.91 -19.05 3.21
N PRO A 3 6.86 -17.74 2.97
CA PRO A 3 5.95 -16.90 3.71
C PRO A 3 4.49 -17.31 3.40
N ARG A 4 3.70 -17.34 4.43
CA ARG A 4 2.28 -17.61 4.25
C ARG A 4 1.59 -16.36 3.74
N HIS A 5 0.58 -16.57 2.89
CA HIS A 5 -0.33 -15.50 2.57
C HIS A 5 -1.16 -15.19 3.82
N VAL A 6 -1.02 -13.97 4.34
CA VAL A 6 -1.81 -13.50 5.48
C VAL A 6 -2.69 -12.38 4.97
N PRO A 7 -4.00 -12.62 4.82
CA PRO A 7 -4.89 -11.59 4.30
C PRO A 7 -5.09 -10.47 5.31
N ALA A 8 -5.40 -9.28 4.81
CA ALA A 8 -5.86 -8.18 5.64
C ALA A 8 -7.28 -8.50 6.13
N THR A 9 -7.73 -7.78 7.13
CA THR A 9 -9.10 -7.94 7.65
C THR A 9 -9.97 -6.77 7.22
N VAL A 10 -11.28 -6.98 7.22
CA VAL A 10 -12.24 -5.91 6.94
C VAL A 10 -12.04 -4.76 7.91
N HIS A 11 -11.84 -5.07 9.20
CA HIS A 11 -11.64 -4.05 10.22
C HIS A 11 -10.42 -3.18 9.92
N GLU A 12 -9.31 -3.82 9.54
CA GLU A 12 -8.07 -3.08 9.20
C GLU A 12 -8.29 -2.17 8.00
N LEU A 13 -8.90 -2.66 6.94
CA LEU A 13 -9.12 -1.86 5.74
C LEU A 13 -10.15 -0.77 5.93
N SER A 14 -11.14 -0.97 6.80
CA SER A 14 -12.15 0.05 7.08
C SER A 14 -11.56 1.31 7.70
N ARG A 15 -10.36 1.22 8.27
CA ARG A 15 -9.67 2.35 8.86
C ARG A 15 -8.89 3.16 7.84
N VAL A 16 -8.78 2.66 6.61
CA VAL A 16 -8.13 3.38 5.52
C VAL A 16 -9.15 4.33 4.91
N THR A 17 -8.90 5.64 4.99
CA THR A 17 -9.88 6.65 4.57
C THR A 17 -10.37 6.43 3.13
N LEU A 18 -9.45 6.11 2.23
CA LEU A 18 -9.78 5.88 0.83
C LEU A 18 -10.82 4.75 0.67
N LEU A 19 -10.75 3.72 1.52
CA LEU A 19 -11.56 2.52 1.40
C LEU A 19 -12.82 2.56 2.27
N ALA A 20 -12.86 3.48 3.24
CA ALA A 20 -13.91 3.50 4.26
C ALA A 20 -15.32 3.66 3.70
N GLY A 21 -15.46 4.27 2.52
CA GLY A 21 -16.76 4.49 1.89
C GLY A 21 -17.27 3.31 1.06
N LEU A 22 -16.46 2.26 0.90
CA LEU A 22 -16.87 1.11 0.12
C LEU A 22 -17.89 0.24 0.89
N PRO A 23 -18.79 -0.45 0.15
CA PRO A 23 -19.66 -1.43 0.80
C PRO A 23 -18.84 -2.48 1.55
N GLY A 24 -19.38 -2.97 2.68
CA GLY A 24 -18.66 -3.95 3.50
C GLY A 24 -18.24 -5.20 2.76
N GLU A 25 -19.09 -5.69 1.85
CA GLU A 25 -18.76 -6.88 1.06
C GLU A 25 -17.65 -6.62 0.04
N THR A 26 -17.53 -5.37 -0.45
CA THR A 26 -16.43 -4.98 -1.34
C THR A 26 -15.13 -4.92 -0.55
N ILE A 27 -15.17 -4.35 0.65
CA ILE A 27 -13.99 -4.32 1.54
C ILE A 27 -13.57 -5.75 1.89
N ALA A 28 -14.54 -6.63 2.16
CA ALA A 28 -14.24 -8.03 2.47
C ALA A 28 -13.57 -8.74 1.29
N ALA A 29 -14.04 -8.49 0.07
CA ALA A 29 -13.45 -9.07 -1.13
C ALA A 29 -12.02 -8.57 -1.33
N LEU A 30 -11.79 -7.26 -1.12
CA LEU A 30 -10.47 -6.67 -1.21
C LEU A 30 -9.53 -7.26 -0.15
N ALA A 31 -10.02 -7.37 1.09
CA ALA A 31 -9.23 -7.89 2.20
C ALA A 31 -8.69 -9.30 1.90
N ARG A 32 -9.51 -10.15 1.31
CA ARG A 32 -9.10 -11.51 0.96
C ARG A 32 -8.00 -11.53 -0.12
N ARG A 33 -7.92 -10.49 -0.93
CA ARG A 33 -6.96 -10.39 -2.04
C ARG A 33 -5.73 -9.59 -1.68
N MET A 34 -5.67 -9.00 -0.47
CA MET A 34 -4.51 -8.26 0.00
C MET A 34 -3.63 -9.15 0.87
N THR A 35 -2.33 -8.90 0.82
CA THR A 35 -1.34 -9.59 1.64
C THR A 35 -0.80 -8.63 2.69
N ARG A 36 -0.84 -9.05 3.97
CA ARG A 36 -0.19 -8.30 5.06
C ARG A 36 1.29 -8.61 5.08
N GLU A 37 2.07 -7.60 5.40
CA GLU A 37 3.52 -7.75 5.51
C GLU A 37 4.02 -6.89 6.66
N ASP A 38 4.78 -7.51 7.57
CA ASP A 38 5.45 -6.77 8.63
C ASP A 38 6.78 -6.26 8.09
N VAL A 39 7.08 -5.00 8.36
CA VAL A 39 8.27 -4.32 7.85
C VAL A 39 9.11 -3.85 9.03
N ALA A 40 10.37 -4.27 9.07
CA ALA A 40 11.29 -3.85 10.11
C ALA A 40 11.68 -2.38 9.93
N ALA A 41 11.94 -1.68 11.05
CA ALA A 41 12.42 -0.31 10.98
C ALA A 41 13.68 -0.24 10.12
N GLY A 42 13.74 0.73 9.22
CA GLY A 42 14.86 0.91 8.29
C GLY A 42 14.75 0.17 6.98
N SER A 43 13.80 -0.77 6.85
CA SER A 43 13.63 -1.54 5.61
C SER A 43 12.77 -0.79 4.61
N ALA A 44 13.14 -0.89 3.33
CA ALA A 44 12.35 -0.31 2.25
C ALA A 44 11.24 -1.28 1.84
N VAL A 45 10.05 -0.75 1.64
CA VAL A 45 8.92 -1.52 1.11
C VAL A 45 8.96 -1.49 -0.42
N VAL A 46 9.20 -0.31 -0.98
CA VAL A 46 9.40 -0.11 -2.42
C VAL A 46 10.58 0.83 -2.60
N ALA A 47 11.28 0.69 -3.72
CA ALA A 47 12.44 1.52 -4.05
C ALA A 47 12.16 2.33 -5.30
N GLU A 48 12.65 3.58 -5.30
CA GLU A 48 12.55 4.47 -6.46
C GLU A 48 13.20 3.81 -7.67
N GLY A 49 12.51 3.86 -8.80
CA GLY A 49 13.01 3.28 -10.04
C GLY A 49 12.63 1.82 -10.26
N ASP A 50 12.19 1.12 -9.23
CA ASP A 50 11.75 -0.26 -9.39
C ASP A 50 10.41 -0.31 -10.14
N GLU A 51 10.18 -1.39 -10.86
CA GLU A 51 8.89 -1.62 -11.48
C GLU A 51 7.86 -1.87 -10.39
N GLY A 52 6.75 -1.11 -10.45
CA GLY A 52 5.72 -1.20 -9.44
C GLY A 52 4.46 -1.84 -9.97
N ASP A 53 4.06 -2.96 -9.38
CA ASP A 53 2.83 -3.63 -9.72
C ASP A 53 1.90 -3.83 -8.52
N ARG A 54 2.25 -3.26 -7.35
CA ARG A 54 1.44 -3.43 -6.15
C ARG A 54 1.03 -2.08 -5.57
N PHE A 55 -0.17 -2.08 -5.02
CA PHE A 55 -0.73 -0.96 -4.28
C PHE A 55 -0.70 -1.31 -2.78
N TYR A 56 -0.33 -0.33 -1.95
CA TYR A 56 -0.11 -0.54 -0.52
C TYR A 56 -0.97 0.37 0.33
N VAL A 57 -1.42 -0.15 1.47
CA VAL A 57 -2.02 0.67 2.53
C VAL A 57 -1.24 0.44 3.82
N VAL A 58 -1.14 1.48 4.66
CA VAL A 58 -0.44 1.41 5.94
C VAL A 58 -1.44 1.02 7.02
N LEU A 59 -1.18 -0.08 7.70
CA LEU A 59 -2.05 -0.57 8.78
C LEU A 59 -1.52 -0.13 10.15
N SER A 60 -0.21 -0.10 10.34
CA SER A 60 0.41 0.36 11.58
C SER A 60 1.83 0.85 11.30
N GLY A 61 2.37 1.63 12.23
CA GLY A 61 3.73 2.16 12.12
C GLY A 61 3.80 3.41 11.27
N ILE A 62 5.02 3.93 11.11
CA ILE A 62 5.29 5.16 10.36
C ILE A 62 6.32 4.86 9.28
N LEU A 63 6.04 5.31 8.05
CA LEU A 63 6.96 5.18 6.94
C LEU A 63 7.25 6.56 6.36
N THR A 64 8.35 6.67 5.61
CA THR A 64 8.69 7.90 4.91
C THR A 64 8.86 7.62 3.42
N ALA A 65 8.43 8.58 2.61
CA ALA A 65 8.68 8.56 1.17
C ALA A 65 9.80 9.55 0.87
N SER A 66 10.76 9.14 0.05
CA SER A 66 11.88 10.00 -0.34
C SER A 66 12.28 9.76 -1.78
N GLN A 67 12.84 10.79 -2.41
CA GLN A 67 13.37 10.72 -3.77
C GLN A 67 14.83 11.11 -3.73
N ALA A 68 15.67 10.40 -4.52
CA ALA A 68 17.10 10.60 -4.49
C ALA A 68 17.51 12.05 -4.78
N THR A 69 16.82 12.69 -5.73
CA THR A 69 17.17 14.07 -6.13
C THR A 69 16.46 15.14 -5.33
N LEU A 70 15.27 14.82 -4.78
CA LEU A 70 14.45 15.82 -4.08
C LEU A 70 14.40 15.60 -2.56
N GLY A 71 14.98 14.49 -2.07
CA GLY A 71 15.01 14.19 -0.65
C GLY A 71 13.65 13.74 -0.11
N PRO A 72 13.40 13.96 1.19
CA PRO A 72 12.15 13.54 1.81
C PRO A 72 10.94 14.19 1.14
N ARG A 73 9.90 13.37 0.88
CA ARG A 73 8.68 13.84 0.23
C ARG A 73 7.45 13.77 1.14
N GLY A 74 7.50 13.00 2.19
CA GLY A 74 6.38 12.93 3.12
C GLY A 74 6.47 11.79 4.09
N VAL A 75 5.52 11.78 5.00
CA VAL A 75 5.39 10.77 6.05
C VAL A 75 4.08 10.04 5.81
N LEU A 76 4.12 8.71 5.92
CA LEU A 76 2.95 7.86 5.76
C LEU A 76 2.58 7.28 7.12
N ARG A 77 1.31 7.41 7.49
CA ARG A 77 0.78 6.99 8.79
C ARG A 77 -0.31 5.93 8.59
N PRO A 78 -0.74 5.25 9.65
CA PRO A 78 -1.85 4.31 9.52
C PRO A 78 -3.06 4.96 8.86
N GLY A 79 -3.61 4.28 7.86
CA GLY A 79 -4.70 4.80 7.05
C GLY A 79 -4.28 5.41 5.73
N ASP A 80 -2.99 5.70 5.56
CA ASP A 80 -2.46 6.23 4.31
C ASP A 80 -2.20 5.11 3.30
N TYR A 81 -2.00 5.48 2.05
CA TYR A 81 -1.73 4.52 0.98
C TYR A 81 -0.60 5.04 0.09
N PHE A 82 0.01 4.15 -0.67
CA PHE A 82 1.06 4.50 -1.64
C PHE A 82 1.13 3.44 -2.73
N GLY A 83 1.83 3.79 -3.81
CA GLY A 83 2.01 2.88 -4.94
C GLY A 83 0.95 3.03 -6.03
N GLU A 84 -0.03 3.93 -5.85
CA GLU A 84 -1.14 4.09 -6.81
C GLU A 84 -0.66 4.59 -8.17
N VAL A 85 0.41 5.37 -8.19
CA VAL A 85 0.93 5.91 -9.46
C VAL A 85 1.44 4.78 -10.34
N ALA A 86 2.27 3.90 -9.79
CA ALA A 86 2.86 2.83 -10.58
C ALA A 86 1.82 1.83 -11.09
N PRO A 87 0.91 1.28 -10.26
CA PRO A 87 -0.14 0.40 -10.78
C PRO A 87 -1.06 1.10 -11.77
N ALA A 88 -1.44 2.36 -11.51
CA ALA A 88 -2.39 3.08 -12.36
C ALA A 88 -1.78 3.48 -13.70
N MET A 89 -0.51 3.86 -13.70
CA MET A 89 0.16 4.41 -14.88
C MET A 89 1.09 3.43 -15.57
N GLY A 90 1.44 2.34 -14.91
CA GLY A 90 2.40 1.39 -15.48
C GLY A 90 3.83 1.93 -15.54
N VAL A 91 4.17 2.87 -14.69
CA VAL A 91 5.50 3.48 -14.65
C VAL A 91 6.28 3.01 -13.43
N PRO A 92 7.62 3.13 -13.44
CA PRO A 92 8.43 2.75 -12.28
C PRO A 92 8.08 3.57 -11.04
N ARG A 93 8.45 3.05 -9.87
CA ARG A 93 8.23 3.74 -8.60
C ARG A 93 8.91 5.11 -8.61
N THR A 94 8.18 6.13 -8.17
CA THR A 94 8.68 7.51 -8.17
C THR A 94 9.38 7.87 -6.87
N ALA A 95 9.28 7.02 -5.84
CA ALA A 95 9.91 7.28 -4.54
C ALA A 95 10.25 5.98 -3.85
N THR A 96 11.20 6.05 -2.92
CA THR A 96 11.50 4.96 -2.00
C THR A 96 10.65 5.16 -0.75
N VAL A 97 9.94 4.11 -0.34
CA VAL A 97 9.15 4.13 0.90
C VAL A 97 9.83 3.19 1.89
N ARG A 98 10.22 3.76 3.03
CA ARG A 98 11.01 3.06 4.05
C ARG A 98 10.36 3.21 5.41
N ALA A 99 10.37 2.15 6.19
CA ALA A 99 9.80 2.19 7.54
C ALA A 99 10.71 2.97 8.48
N MET A 100 10.14 3.95 9.19
CA MET A 100 10.85 4.66 10.27
C MET A 100 10.77 3.86 11.56
N THR A 101 9.63 3.23 11.80
CA THR A 101 9.38 2.34 12.94
C THR A 101 8.98 0.99 12.39
N PRO A 102 8.97 -0.06 13.23
CA PRO A 102 8.32 -1.29 12.76
C PRO A 102 6.92 -0.96 12.28
N ALA A 103 6.54 -1.52 11.13
CA ALA A 103 5.29 -1.17 10.48
C ALA A 103 4.63 -2.41 9.92
N THR A 104 3.33 -2.32 9.67
CA THR A 104 2.58 -3.35 8.94
C THR A 104 1.86 -2.69 7.79
N VAL A 105 2.01 -3.25 6.60
CA VAL A 105 1.33 -2.79 5.40
C VAL A 105 0.52 -3.93 4.82
N ALA A 106 -0.49 -3.59 4.02
CA ALA A 106 -1.22 -4.58 3.22
C ALA A 106 -1.11 -4.15 1.77
N SER A 107 -0.98 -5.12 0.87
CA SER A 107 -0.81 -4.82 -0.54
C SER A 107 -1.65 -5.72 -1.41
N CYS A 108 -2.00 -5.23 -2.60
CA CYS A 108 -2.68 -6.03 -3.61
C CYS A 108 -1.94 -5.88 -4.94
N ASP A 109 -2.22 -6.84 -5.84
CA ASP A 109 -1.63 -6.82 -7.16
C ASP A 109 -2.36 -5.82 -8.07
N ARG A 110 -1.82 -5.64 -9.27
CA ARG A 110 -2.37 -4.69 -10.22
C ARG A 110 -3.79 -5.05 -10.66
N GLU A 111 -4.07 -6.33 -10.83
CA GLU A 111 -5.41 -6.77 -11.22
C GLU A 111 -6.44 -6.37 -10.18
N THR A 112 -6.16 -6.62 -8.92
CA THR A 112 -7.05 -6.23 -7.81
C THR A 112 -7.17 -4.72 -7.72
N PHE A 113 -6.05 -4.01 -7.88
CA PHE A 113 -6.05 -2.55 -7.87
C PHE A 113 -6.96 -2.02 -8.98
N ASP A 114 -6.79 -2.51 -10.20
CA ASP A 114 -7.58 -2.04 -11.35
C ASP A 114 -9.07 -2.30 -11.16
N GLU A 115 -9.41 -3.44 -10.59
CA GLU A 115 -10.80 -3.86 -10.43
C GLU A 115 -11.52 -3.12 -9.31
N ILE A 116 -10.87 -2.95 -8.15
CA ILE A 116 -11.54 -2.46 -6.94
C ILE A 116 -11.08 -1.05 -6.54
N VAL A 117 -9.80 -0.76 -6.63
CA VAL A 117 -9.23 0.48 -6.08
C VAL A 117 -9.19 1.61 -7.09
N ARG A 118 -8.78 1.33 -8.32
CA ARG A 118 -8.66 2.37 -9.35
C ARG A 118 -9.94 3.21 -9.52
N PRO A 119 -11.15 2.61 -9.51
CA PRO A 119 -12.37 3.43 -9.64
C PRO A 119 -12.51 4.50 -8.58
N LEU A 120 -11.86 4.36 -7.42
CA LEU A 120 -11.91 5.37 -6.35
C LEU A 120 -11.15 6.63 -6.71
N PHE A 121 -10.23 6.56 -7.67
CA PHE A 121 -9.47 7.70 -8.16
C PHE A 121 -10.09 8.33 -9.40
N ALA A 122 -11.13 7.71 -9.96
CA ALA A 122 -11.82 8.23 -11.13
C ALA A 122 -12.91 9.20 -10.70
N ASP A 123 -13.10 10.25 -11.47
CA ASP A 123 -14.18 11.22 -11.25
C ASP A 123 -15.48 10.75 -11.89
#